data_3eb5326a2053f342782834a8491c6ba0
#
_entry.id   3eb5326a2053f342782834a8491c6ba0
#
_cell.length_a   1.000
_cell.length_b   1.000
_cell.length_c   1.000
_cell.angle_alpha   90.00
_cell.angle_beta   90.00
_cell.angle_gamma   90.00
#
_symmetry.space_group_name_H-M   'P 1'
#
loop_
_entity.id
_entity.type
_entity.pdbx_description
1 polymer ?
#
loop_
_entity_poly.entity_id
_entity_poly.type
_entity_poly.pdbx_seq_one_letter_code
_entity_poly.pdbx_strand_id
1 'polypeptide(L)'
;MEEKTLDIVLDVKVKVTVQLGSCQLPMRDVLELSPGSVVQLTQQASDPVGLYVNDKLVAYGEVVVVEDHFGIKITELVGSDKA
;
A
#
# COMPACT_ATOMS: atom_id res chain seq x y z
N MET A 1 9.35 29.68 17.32
CA MET A 1 10.28 29.40 16.26
C MET A 1 10.29 27.94 15.90
N GLU A 2 10.60 27.12 16.86
CA GLU A 2 10.66 25.69 16.57
C GLU A 2 9.33 25.16 16.09
N GLU A 3 8.26 25.69 16.63
CA GLU A 3 6.95 25.22 16.22
C GLU A 3 6.68 25.47 14.76
N LYS A 4 7.12 26.60 14.26
CA LYS A 4 6.93 26.89 12.85
C LYS A 4 7.71 25.94 11.98
N THR A 5 8.95 25.67 12.37
CA THR A 5 9.76 24.73 11.61
C THR A 5 9.12 23.35 11.62
N LEU A 6 8.63 22.95 12.78
CA LEU A 6 7.98 21.66 12.89
C LEU A 6 6.74 21.58 12.03
N ASP A 7 5.95 22.66 12.02
CA ASP A 7 4.75 22.68 11.20
C ASP A 7 5.08 22.52 9.72
N ILE A 8 6.14 23.16 9.29
CA ILE A 8 6.54 23.06 7.89
C ILE A 8 6.91 21.61 7.56
N VAL A 9 7.64 20.96 8.44
CA VAL A 9 8.03 19.58 8.20
C VAL A 9 6.81 18.67 8.16
N LEU A 10 5.88 18.89 9.06
CA LEU A 10 4.70 18.05 9.13
C LEU A 10 3.74 18.29 7.97
N ASP A 11 3.84 19.42 7.34
CA ASP A 11 2.96 19.72 6.21
C ASP A 11 3.53 19.24 4.88
N VAL A 12 4.74 18.73 4.85
CA VAL A 12 5.31 18.20 3.63
C VAL A 12 4.56 16.94 3.25
N LYS A 13 4.10 16.89 2.02
CA LYS A 13 3.35 15.72 1.54
C LYS A 13 4.30 14.62 1.13
N VAL A 14 3.93 13.41 1.47
CA VAL A 14 4.71 12.24 1.10
C VAL A 14 3.83 11.28 0.31
N LYS A 15 4.48 10.41 -0.43
CA LYS A 15 3.77 9.44 -1.25
C LYS A 15 3.48 8.20 -0.41
N VAL A 16 2.21 7.86 -0.32
CA VAL A 16 1.77 6.67 0.39
C VAL A 16 1.31 5.65 -0.64
N THR A 17 1.86 4.46 -0.57
CA THR A 17 1.57 3.40 -1.54
C THR A 17 1.10 2.15 -0.81
N VAL A 18 0.11 1.48 -1.39
CA VAL A 18 -0.37 0.20 -0.85
C VAL A 18 -0.06 -0.87 -1.88
N GLN A 19 0.57 -1.95 -1.42
CA GLN A 19 0.93 -3.06 -2.28
C GLN A 19 -0.04 -4.22 -2.01
N LEU A 20 -0.87 -4.52 -3.01
CA LEU A 20 -1.91 -5.53 -2.85
C LEU A 20 -1.36 -6.95 -2.86
N GLY A 21 -0.35 -7.20 -3.67
CA GLY A 21 0.18 -8.55 -3.78
C GLY A 21 0.97 -8.74 -5.04
N SER A 22 1.31 -9.98 -5.30
CA SER A 22 2.11 -10.32 -6.46
C SER A 22 1.84 -11.75 -6.87
N CYS A 23 2.31 -12.10 -8.06
CA CYS A 23 2.27 -13.47 -8.54
C CYS A 23 3.35 -13.64 -9.58
N GLN A 24 3.58 -14.88 -9.95
CA GLN A 24 4.55 -15.18 -10.99
C GLN A 24 3.84 -15.82 -12.16
N LEU A 25 4.16 -15.34 -13.36
CA LEU A 25 3.57 -15.86 -14.59
C LEU A 25 4.69 -16.14 -15.59
N PRO A 26 4.54 -17.19 -16.41
CA PRO A 26 5.44 -17.36 -17.54
C PRO A 26 5.31 -16.18 -18.49
N MET A 27 6.40 -15.86 -19.16
CA MET A 27 6.36 -14.72 -20.08
C MET A 27 5.28 -14.91 -21.16
N ARG A 28 5.07 -16.14 -21.61
CA ARG A 28 4.07 -16.37 -22.64
C ARG A 28 2.68 -15.95 -22.17
N ASP A 29 2.39 -16.14 -20.89
CA ASP A 29 1.08 -15.74 -20.36
C ASP A 29 0.97 -14.23 -20.29
N VAL A 30 2.06 -13.56 -19.94
CA VAL A 30 2.08 -12.10 -19.89
C VAL A 30 1.81 -11.54 -21.28
N LEU A 31 2.40 -12.13 -22.29
CA LEU A 31 2.24 -11.64 -23.66
C LEU A 31 0.85 -11.86 -24.20
N GLU A 32 0.07 -12.75 -23.59
CA GLU A 32 -1.29 -13.03 -24.03
C GLU A 32 -2.34 -12.21 -23.28
N LEU A 33 -1.91 -11.34 -22.39
CA LEU A 33 -2.87 -10.50 -21.65
C LEU A 33 -3.58 -9.55 -22.59
N SER A 34 -4.87 -9.39 -22.38
CA SER A 34 -5.70 -8.52 -23.20
C SER A 34 -6.81 -7.96 -22.33
N PRO A 35 -7.55 -6.98 -22.83
CA PRO A 35 -8.65 -6.44 -22.05
C PRO A 35 -9.61 -7.56 -21.64
N GLY A 36 -9.95 -7.58 -20.36
CA GLY A 36 -10.78 -8.63 -19.79
C GLY A 36 -10.02 -9.76 -19.16
N SER A 37 -8.70 -9.85 -19.39
CA SER A 37 -7.91 -10.87 -18.72
C SER A 37 -7.88 -10.62 -17.22
N VAL A 38 -7.75 -11.69 -16.44
CA VAL A 38 -7.67 -11.60 -14.98
C VAL A 38 -6.37 -12.21 -14.54
N VAL A 39 -5.62 -11.46 -13.76
CA VAL A 39 -4.38 -11.94 -13.16
C VAL A 39 -4.65 -12.16 -11.68
N GLN A 40 -4.46 -13.40 -11.24
CA GLN A 40 -4.73 -13.78 -9.87
C GLN A 40 -3.44 -13.65 -9.06
N LEU A 41 -3.53 -12.91 -7.96
CA LEU A 41 -2.38 -12.74 -7.09
C LEU A 41 -2.29 -13.87 -6.09
N THR A 42 -1.09 -14.09 -5.57
CA THR A 42 -0.87 -15.16 -4.61
C THR A 42 -1.58 -14.89 -3.30
N GLN A 43 -1.65 -13.65 -2.89
CA GLN A 43 -2.23 -13.28 -1.62
C GLN A 43 -3.74 -13.46 -1.65
N GLN A 44 -4.31 -13.82 -0.50
CA GLN A 44 -5.75 -13.93 -0.37
C GLN A 44 -6.35 -12.57 -0.07
N ALA A 45 -7.62 -12.41 -0.43
CA ALA A 45 -8.28 -11.12 -0.25
C ALA A 45 -8.31 -10.66 1.20
N SER A 46 -8.31 -11.62 2.12
CA SER A 46 -8.36 -11.30 3.54
C SER A 46 -7.00 -11.03 4.15
N ASP A 47 -5.92 -11.22 3.39
CA ASP A 47 -4.59 -11.00 3.92
C ASP A 47 -4.35 -9.51 4.13
N PRO A 48 -3.59 -9.15 5.17
CA PRO A 48 -3.20 -7.75 5.33
C PRO A 48 -2.30 -7.31 4.20
N VAL A 49 -2.41 -6.05 3.83
CA VAL A 49 -1.55 -5.48 2.80
C VAL A 49 -0.62 -4.47 3.43
N GLY A 50 0.50 -4.23 2.77
CA GLY A 50 1.50 -3.33 3.29
C GLY A 50 1.27 -1.91 2.84
N LEU A 51 1.49 -0.98 3.74
CA LEU A 51 1.42 0.44 3.45
C LEU A 51 2.83 1.01 3.50
N TYR A 52 3.22 1.67 2.42
CA TYR A 52 4.58 2.16 2.27
C TYR A 52 4.57 3.68 2.17
N VAL A 53 5.53 4.31 2.81
CA VAL A 53 5.79 5.73 2.67
C VAL A 53 7.17 5.87 2.07
N ASN A 54 7.23 6.43 0.86
CA ASN A 54 8.50 6.58 0.14
C ASN A 54 9.26 5.25 0.09
N ASP A 55 8.52 4.18 -0.24
CA ASP A 55 9.08 2.85 -0.43
C ASP A 55 9.52 2.18 0.86
N LYS A 56 9.16 2.72 2.00
CA LYS A 56 9.48 2.11 3.28
C LYS A 56 8.20 1.61 3.94
N LEU A 57 8.18 0.34 4.31
CA LEU A 57 7.00 -0.26 4.93
C LEU A 57 6.79 0.35 6.32
N VAL A 58 5.61 0.90 6.55
CA VAL A 58 5.30 1.54 7.83
C VAL A 58 4.11 0.93 8.53
N ALA A 59 3.25 0.18 7.82
CA ALA A 59 2.05 -0.34 8.46
C ALA A 59 1.47 -1.47 7.63
N TYR A 60 0.55 -2.21 8.24
CA TYR A 60 -0.29 -3.18 7.56
C TYR A 60 -1.74 -2.78 7.75
N GLY A 61 -2.57 -3.22 6.83
CA GLY A 61 -3.98 -2.91 6.96
C GLY A 61 -4.82 -3.74 6.02
N GLU A 62 -6.10 -3.46 6.04
CA GLU A 62 -7.08 -4.12 5.19
C GLU A 62 -7.62 -3.14 4.17
N VAL A 63 -7.82 -3.63 2.96
CA VAL A 63 -8.39 -2.81 1.90
C VAL A 63 -9.88 -2.63 2.16
N VAL A 64 -10.33 -1.39 2.12
CA VAL A 64 -11.75 -1.06 2.28
C VAL A 64 -12.15 -0.12 1.16
N VAL A 65 -13.45 0.11 1.05
CA VAL A 65 -13.97 1.04 0.05
C VAL A 65 -14.61 2.21 0.79
N VAL A 66 -14.19 3.41 0.44
CA VAL A 66 -14.71 4.63 1.04
C VAL A 66 -15.18 5.53 -0.09
N GLU A 67 -16.50 5.73 -0.18
CA GLU A 67 -17.08 6.64 -1.16
C GLU A 67 -16.50 6.41 -2.56
N ASP A 68 -16.56 5.16 -3.01
CA ASP A 68 -16.12 4.77 -4.35
C ASP A 68 -14.61 4.80 -4.54
N HIS A 69 -13.85 5.02 -3.49
CA HIS A 69 -12.40 4.96 -3.55
C HIS A 69 -11.91 3.82 -2.68
N PHE A 70 -10.79 3.24 -3.07
CA PHE A 70 -10.12 2.30 -2.18
C PHE A 70 -9.51 3.05 -1.03
N GLY A 71 -9.64 2.48 0.15
CA GLY A 71 -8.97 2.98 1.33
C GLY A 71 -8.25 1.85 2.02
N ILE A 72 -7.52 2.18 3.06
CA ILE A 72 -6.80 1.18 3.83
C ILE A 72 -7.10 1.41 5.30
N LYS A 73 -7.56 0.36 5.96
CA LYS A 73 -7.82 0.41 7.39
C LYS A 73 -6.62 -0.15 8.11
N ILE A 74 -5.93 0.69 8.85
CA ILE A 74 -4.69 0.29 9.50
C ILE A 74 -4.99 -0.71 10.60
N THR A 75 -4.28 -1.84 10.59
CA THR A 75 -4.42 -2.85 11.62
C THR A 75 -3.18 -2.99 12.47
N GLU A 76 -2.00 -2.58 11.95
CA GLU A 76 -0.77 -2.75 12.69
C GLU A 76 0.26 -1.76 12.20
N LEU A 77 1.02 -1.19 13.11
CA LEU A 77 2.11 -0.30 12.76
C LEU A 77 3.44 -1.04 12.84
N VAL A 78 4.33 -0.74 11.91
CA VAL A 78 5.64 -1.37 11.86
C VAL A 78 6.66 -0.43 12.48
N GLY A 79 7.49 -0.98 13.35
CA GLY A 79 8.58 -0.20 13.89
C GLY A 79 8.20 0.81 14.93
N SER A 80 6.97 0.76 15.40
CA SER A 80 6.53 1.71 16.40
C SER A 80 7.31 1.58 17.70
N ASP A 81 7.83 0.43 17.94
CA ASP A 81 8.60 0.18 19.15
C ASP A 81 9.93 0.91 19.13
N LYS A 82 10.28 1.43 17.98
CA LYS A 82 11.52 2.16 17.87
C LYS A 82 11.51 3.44 18.61
N ALA A 83 10.36 3.93 18.84
CA ALA A 83 10.25 5.24 19.46
C ALA A 83 11.06 5.37 20.72
#